data_d8433210fe625141c76d5838add7f39c
#
_entry.id   d8433210fe625141c76d5838add7f39c
#
_cell.length_a   1.000
_cell.length_b   1.000
_cell.length_c   1.000
_cell.angle_alpha   90.00
_cell.angle_beta   90.00
_cell.angle_gamma   90.00
#
_symmetry.space_group_name_H-M   'P 1'
#
loop_
_entity.id
_entity.type
_entity.pdbx_description
1 polymer ?
#
loop_
_entity_poly.entity_id
_entity_poly.type
_entity_poly.pdbx_seq_one_letter_code
_entity_poly.pdbx_strand_id
1 'polypeptide(L)'
;MVAWIIYFREAAEYNREYIKLYIETGARLGVDVRLIIAEDLKFGVKNNSYFILYRNEEIAYPDFAICRAIYPLMTRQLELMG
;
A
#
# COMPACT_ATOMS: atom_id res chain seq x y z
N MET A 1 5.88 6.04 13.34
CA MET A 1 6.09 5.04 12.28
C MET A 1 4.88 5.00 11.36
N VAL A 2 5.11 5.01 10.07
CA VAL A 2 4.04 4.96 9.07
C VAL A 2 4.13 3.64 8.33
N ALA A 3 2.99 2.95 8.23
CA ALA A 3 2.89 1.70 7.50
C ALA A 3 1.77 1.82 6.48
N TRP A 4 1.96 1.23 5.33
CA TRP A 4 0.93 1.17 4.31
C TRP A 4 0.36 -0.24 4.21
N ILE A 5 -0.96 -0.33 4.04
CA ILE A 5 -1.62 -1.55 3.59
C ILE A 5 -2.08 -1.28 2.17
N ILE A 6 -1.54 -2.02 1.21
CA ILE A 6 -1.82 -1.80 -0.20
C ILE A 6 -2.82 -2.85 -0.69
N TYR A 7 -3.96 -2.38 -1.17
CA TYR A 7 -5.01 -3.22 -1.76
C TYR A 7 -5.39 -2.68 -3.12
N PHE A 8 -5.80 -3.56 -4.02
CA PHE A 8 -6.56 -3.12 -5.19
C PHE A 8 -7.93 -2.64 -4.73
N ARG A 9 -8.51 -1.70 -5.48
CA ARG A 9 -9.78 -1.07 -5.07
C ARG A 9 -10.88 -2.08 -4.76
N GLU A 10 -11.08 -3.05 -5.63
CA GLU A 10 -12.09 -4.07 -5.43
C GLU A 10 -11.83 -4.89 -4.17
N ALA A 11 -10.59 -5.29 -3.96
CA ALA A 11 -10.22 -6.05 -2.78
C ALA A 11 -10.40 -5.23 -1.49
N ALA A 12 -10.14 -3.94 -1.54
CA ALA A 12 -10.33 -3.06 -0.39
C ALA A 12 -11.79 -3.05 0.05
N GLU A 13 -12.72 -3.08 -0.88
CA GLU A 13 -14.14 -3.12 -0.55
C GLU A 13 -14.54 -4.40 0.17
N TYR A 14 -14.01 -5.54 -0.30
CA TYR A 14 -14.29 -6.83 0.33
C TYR A 14 -13.61 -6.99 1.68
N ASN A 15 -12.53 -6.27 1.92
CA ASN A 15 -11.72 -6.41 3.13
C ASN A 15 -11.84 -5.22 4.07
N ARG A 16 -12.91 -4.47 3.96
CA ARG A 16 -13.13 -3.24 4.74
C ARG A 16 -12.95 -3.43 6.24
N GLU A 17 -13.51 -4.52 6.77
CA GLU A 17 -13.42 -4.82 8.19
C GLU A 17 -11.99 -5.13 8.64
N TYR A 18 -11.24 -5.88 7.83
CA TYR A 18 -9.84 -6.18 8.11
C TYR A 18 -8.98 -4.93 8.06
N ILE A 19 -9.24 -4.06 7.08
CA ILE A 19 -8.50 -2.81 6.96
C ILE A 19 -8.71 -1.95 8.19
N LYS A 20 -9.95 -1.83 8.63
CA LYS A 20 -10.29 -1.08 9.83
C LYS A 20 -9.56 -1.65 11.05
N LEU A 21 -9.55 -2.96 11.18
CA LEU A 21 -8.86 -3.64 12.27
C LEU A 21 -7.37 -3.36 12.27
N TYR A 22 -6.73 -3.41 11.10
CA TYR A 22 -5.30 -3.09 10.97
C TYR A 22 -5.02 -1.66 11.40
N ILE A 23 -5.84 -0.72 10.95
CA ILE A 23 -5.66 0.70 11.30
C ILE A 23 -5.80 0.91 12.80
N GLU A 24 -6.83 0.35 13.41
CA GLU A 24 -7.09 0.47 14.85
C GLU A 24 -6.00 -0.19 15.68
N THR A 25 -5.59 -1.39 15.30
CA THR A 25 -4.55 -2.13 16.01
C THR A 25 -3.21 -1.40 15.89
N GLY A 26 -2.89 -0.90 14.69
CA GLY A 26 -1.69 -0.11 14.49
C GLY A 26 -1.64 1.12 15.36
N ALA A 27 -2.76 1.84 15.43
CA ALA A 27 -2.85 3.04 16.27
C ALA A 27 -2.55 2.75 17.72
N ARG A 28 -3.04 1.61 18.24
CA ARG A 28 -2.75 1.20 19.62
C ARG A 28 -1.27 0.91 19.84
N LEU A 29 -0.58 0.47 18.80
CA LEU A 29 0.84 0.13 18.87
C LEU A 29 1.75 1.27 18.47
N GLY A 30 1.19 2.46 18.24
CA GLY A 30 1.96 3.63 17.84
C GLY A 30 2.33 3.65 16.37
N VAL A 31 1.63 2.90 15.54
CA VAL A 31 1.87 2.82 14.09
C VAL A 31 0.72 3.49 13.36
N ASP A 32 1.05 4.45 12.50
CA ASP A 32 0.08 5.10 11.62
C ASP A 32 -0.12 4.24 10.37
N VAL A 33 -1.14 3.41 10.39
CA VAL A 33 -1.45 2.51 9.28
C VAL A 33 -2.38 3.22 8.31
N ARG A 34 -1.99 3.25 7.03
CA ARG A 34 -2.75 3.93 5.99
C ARG A 34 -3.12 2.96 4.87
N LEU A 35 -4.37 3.04 4.43
CA LEU A 35 -4.82 2.27 3.27
C LEU A 35 -4.36 2.99 2.00
N ILE A 36 -3.69 2.26 1.13
CA ILE A 36 -3.26 2.75 -0.17
C ILE A 36 -3.94 1.90 -1.24
N ILE A 37 -4.63 2.56 -2.14
CA ILE A 37 -5.28 1.88 -3.26
C ILE A 37 -4.26 1.75 -4.40
N ALA A 38 -3.94 0.53 -4.75
CA ALA A 38 -2.86 0.23 -5.70
C ALA A 38 -3.04 0.93 -7.06
N GLU A 39 -4.28 1.02 -7.54
CA GLU A 39 -4.57 1.65 -8.83
C GLU A 39 -4.25 3.16 -8.85
N ASP A 40 -4.23 3.78 -7.69
CA ASP A 40 -3.97 5.21 -7.58
C ASP A 40 -2.51 5.54 -7.30
N LEU A 41 -1.67 4.51 -7.22
CA LEU A 41 -0.26 4.64 -6.90
C LEU A 41 0.56 4.65 -8.18
N LYS A 42 1.47 5.62 -8.32
CA LYS A 42 2.37 5.72 -9.46
C LYS A 42 3.79 5.96 -8.98
N PHE A 43 4.73 5.46 -9.73
CA PHE A 43 6.15 5.66 -9.44
C PHE A 43 6.78 6.49 -10.55
N GLY A 44 7.73 7.33 -10.18
CA GLY A 44 8.44 8.15 -11.14
C GLY A 44 9.91 8.29 -10.76
N VAL A 45 10.68 8.87 -11.68
CA VAL A 45 12.10 9.13 -11.49
C VAL A 45 12.35 10.61 -11.81
N LYS A 46 13.05 11.29 -10.90
CA LYS A 46 13.40 12.70 -11.08
C LYS A 46 14.78 12.93 -10.49
N ASN A 47 15.68 13.51 -11.28
CA ASN A 47 17.05 13.79 -10.82
C ASN A 47 17.75 12.55 -10.25
N ASN A 48 17.59 11.39 -10.92
CA ASN A 48 18.15 10.11 -10.51
C ASN A 48 17.58 9.57 -9.18
N SER A 49 16.47 10.13 -8.71
CA SER A 49 15.80 9.68 -7.50
C SER A 49 14.38 9.21 -7.83
N TYR A 50 13.94 8.18 -7.13
CA TYR A 50 12.59 7.69 -7.28
C TYR A 50 11.64 8.48 -6.38
N PHE A 51 10.43 8.69 -6.88
CA PHE A 51 9.38 9.30 -6.07
C PHE A 51 8.07 8.57 -6.29
N ILE A 52 7.13 8.74 -5.37
CA ILE A 52 5.83 8.09 -5.40
C ILE A 52 4.75 9.16 -5.48
N LEU A 53 3.83 8.97 -6.42
CA LEU A 53 2.62 9.78 -6.51
C LEU A 53 1.43 8.94 -6.08
N TYR A 54 0.64 9.48 -5.20
CA TYR A 54 -0.62 8.88 -4.80
C TYR A 54 -1.73 9.88 -5.07
N ARG A 55 -2.62 9.51 -5.97
CA ARG A 55 -3.70 10.42 -6.45
C ARG A 55 -3.13 11.74 -6.95
N ASN A 56 -2.02 11.64 -7.71
CA ASN A 56 -1.30 12.77 -8.32
C ASN A 56 -0.60 13.70 -7.34
N GLU A 57 -0.44 13.30 -6.10
CA GLU A 57 0.35 14.04 -5.12
C GLU A 57 1.58 13.25 -4.71
N GLU A 58 2.72 13.92 -4.65
CA GLU A 58 3.94 13.29 -4.20
C GLU A 58 3.85 13.02 -2.71
N ILE A 59 4.14 11.77 -2.31
CA ILE A 59 4.08 11.37 -0.91
C ILE A 59 5.39 10.72 -0.49
N ALA A 60 5.66 10.77 0.81
CA ALA A 60 6.86 10.17 1.36
C ALA A 60 6.73 8.65 1.42
N TYR A 61 7.86 7.96 1.38
CA TYR A 61 7.89 6.51 1.54
C TYR A 61 7.46 6.15 2.97
N PRO A 62 6.76 5.03 3.15
CA PRO A 62 6.44 4.55 4.48
C PRO A 62 7.66 3.87 5.11
N ASP A 63 7.60 3.61 6.40
CA ASP A 63 8.62 2.82 7.07
C ASP A 63 8.55 1.36 6.60
N PHE A 64 7.33 0.85 6.35
CA PHE A 64 7.15 -0.43 5.71
C PHE A 64 5.77 -0.49 5.04
N ALA A 65 5.59 -1.47 4.15
CA ALA A 65 4.34 -1.66 3.45
C ALA A 65 3.98 -3.14 3.43
N ILE A 66 2.69 -3.41 3.60
CA ILE A 66 2.13 -4.75 3.47
C ILE A 66 1.30 -4.76 2.19
N CYS A 67 1.72 -5.57 1.25
CA CYS A 67 1.00 -5.69 -0.01
C CYS A 67 0.00 -6.83 0.11
N ARG A 68 -1.26 -6.47 0.28
CA ARG A 68 -2.36 -7.43 0.36
C ARG A 68 -3.11 -7.47 -0.96
N ALA A 69 -2.33 -7.36 -2.03
CA ALA A 69 -2.89 -7.38 -3.36
C ALA A 69 -3.60 -8.69 -3.60
N ILE A 70 -4.47 -8.66 -4.55
CA ILE A 70 -5.32 -9.78 -4.83
C ILE A 70 -4.56 -10.91 -5.46
N TYR A 71 -4.71 -12.06 -4.93
CA TYR A 71 -4.46 -13.31 -5.62
C TYR A 71 -5.39 -13.37 -6.83
N PRO A 72 -4.97 -13.76 -8.04
CA PRO A 72 -3.67 -14.35 -8.38
C PRO A 72 -2.62 -13.35 -8.89
N LEU A 73 -2.95 -12.07 -9.00
CA LEU A 73 -2.00 -11.08 -9.52
C LEU A 73 -0.73 -11.00 -8.69
N MET A 74 -0.88 -11.09 -7.40
CA MET A 74 0.25 -11.09 -6.49
C MET A 74 1.16 -12.28 -6.72
N THR A 75 0.59 -13.45 -6.95
CA THR A 75 1.35 -14.66 -7.25
C THR A 75 2.19 -14.48 -8.51
N ARG A 76 1.59 -13.89 -9.56
CA ARG A 76 2.31 -13.61 -10.79
C ARG A 76 3.46 -12.63 -10.58
N GLN A 77 3.24 -11.61 -9.80
CA GLN A 77 4.28 -10.65 -9.49
C GLN A 77 5.45 -11.29 -8.76
N LEU A 78 5.16 -12.15 -7.81
CA LEU A 78 6.18 -12.88 -7.06
C LEU A 78 6.96 -13.81 -7.96
N GLU A 79 6.31 -14.48 -8.90
CA GLU A 79 6.97 -15.35 -9.87
C GLU A 79 7.91 -14.57 -10.77
N LEU A 80 7.49 -13.38 -11.21
CA LEU A 80 8.32 -12.54 -12.06
C LEU A 80 9.53 -11.95 -11.31
N MET A 81 9.37 -11.71 -10.04
CA MET A 81 10.42 -11.13 -9.20
C MET A 81 11.35 -12.20 -8.62
N GLY A 82 10.85 -13.38 -8.50
CA GLY A 82 11.57 -14.49 -7.93
C GLY A 82 12.35 -15.28 -8.95
#